data_d77ffff173fb594afc093c5ec9cb8f59
#
_entry.id   d77ffff173fb594afc093c5ec9cb8f59
#
_cell.length_a   1.000
_cell.length_b   1.000
_cell.length_c   1.000
_cell.angle_alpha   90.00
_cell.angle_beta   90.00
_cell.angle_gamma   90.00
#
_symmetry.space_group_name_H-M   'P 1'
#
loop_
_entity.id
_entity.type
_entity.pdbx_description
1 polymer ?
#
loop_
_entity_poly.entity_id
_entity_poly.type
_entity_poly.pdbx_seq_one_letter_code
_entity_poly.pdbx_strand_id
1 'polypeptide(L)'
;WKESISSVPESLKYCLINTYQGVSPILTKQLETFSNLESVEIMNKNIDFISETNLKKIYQSWKIWIERFNKNNFNFSIFDNFFYSVWFLKNEIINKDNIDQIDGLENYYNFHLKQKKIEALIKKIDGIIFKQTNLEKKNFKLQSDLLINSENYQLYKEKADKIFMTHEIQKQDIIKGQKLYKKSKKLKRAQNLIKERMNIYKNKLDRLEEFSALLDNLNSLKNENPTTRLNLLDEIKAEICREFNLRIKNIREQTKDASGLESSPIEINTPKGLTVQIGRNMRQNDLISFKFSKKGDLWFHAQESPGSHVVLKSSSQIPSDEDIQISADLAALFSKAKMNIKVPISLVNIKDLQKITKGGPGCVSFNNVEILWGNPTRGKDYIKKNLKRVI
;
A
#
# COMPACT_ATOMS: atom_id res chain seq x y z
N TRP A 1 -23.19 -9.18 44.60
CA TRP A 1 -22.68 -9.00 43.25
C TRP A 1 -22.78 -10.30 42.44
N LYS A 2 -22.26 -11.44 42.95
CA LYS A 2 -22.38 -12.75 42.26
C LYS A 2 -23.85 -13.12 42.07
N GLU A 3 -24.67 -13.04 43.10
CA GLU A 3 -26.10 -13.33 43.02
C GLU A 3 -26.84 -12.44 42.03
N SER A 4 -26.49 -11.16 41.96
CA SER A 4 -27.13 -10.20 41.06
C SER A 4 -26.85 -10.50 39.58
N ILE A 5 -25.68 -11.08 39.26
CA ILE A 5 -25.28 -11.39 37.90
C ILE A 5 -25.57 -12.85 37.50
N SER A 6 -25.86 -13.75 38.48
CA SER A 6 -26.13 -15.18 38.25
C SER A 6 -27.58 -15.52 37.95
N SER A 7 -28.44 -14.52 37.84
CA SER A 7 -29.90 -14.71 37.66
C SER A 7 -30.25 -15.30 36.28
N VAL A 8 -29.36 -15.24 35.29
CA VAL A 8 -29.56 -15.76 33.94
C VAL A 8 -28.34 -16.58 33.51
N PRO A 9 -28.47 -17.80 32.97
CA PRO A 9 -27.37 -18.65 32.55
C PRO A 9 -26.77 -18.18 31.21
N GLU A 10 -26.21 -16.98 31.20
CA GLU A 10 -25.63 -16.28 30.04
C GLU A 10 -24.15 -15.97 30.26
N SER A 11 -23.50 -15.40 29.26
CA SER A 11 -22.10 -15.01 29.39
C SER A 11 -21.92 -13.91 30.45
N LEU A 12 -20.81 -13.94 31.18
CA LEU A 12 -20.51 -12.94 32.21
C LEU A 12 -20.61 -11.51 31.68
N LYS A 13 -20.15 -11.29 30.44
CA LYS A 13 -20.27 -9.99 29.76
C LYS A 13 -21.73 -9.56 29.62
N TYR A 14 -22.59 -10.47 29.17
CA TYR A 14 -24.01 -10.18 29.01
C TYR A 14 -24.65 -9.86 30.36
N CYS A 15 -24.37 -10.66 31.39
CA CYS A 15 -24.88 -10.46 32.74
C CYS A 15 -24.48 -9.11 33.33
N LEU A 16 -23.20 -8.70 33.18
CA LEU A 16 -22.72 -7.42 33.68
C LEU A 16 -23.39 -6.23 32.97
N ILE A 17 -23.50 -6.27 31.64
CA ILE A 17 -24.10 -5.20 30.85
C ILE A 17 -25.58 -5.01 31.16
N ASN A 18 -26.31 -6.09 31.37
CA ASN A 18 -27.75 -6.03 31.58
C ASN A 18 -28.14 -5.81 33.03
N THR A 19 -27.28 -6.18 34.00
CA THR A 19 -27.57 -6.00 35.42
C THR A 19 -27.22 -4.58 35.90
N TYR A 20 -26.16 -3.98 35.37
CA TYR A 20 -25.68 -2.70 35.85
C TYR A 20 -25.75 -1.62 34.76
N GLN A 21 -26.50 -0.56 35.07
CA GLN A 21 -26.58 0.61 34.18
C GLN A 21 -25.20 1.28 34.05
N GLY A 22 -24.82 1.62 32.80
CA GLY A 22 -23.54 2.30 32.53
C GLY A 22 -22.36 1.33 32.25
N VAL A 23 -22.56 0.03 32.41
CA VAL A 23 -21.54 -0.97 32.02
C VAL A 23 -21.54 -1.15 30.51
N SER A 24 -20.45 -0.71 29.85
CA SER A 24 -20.27 -0.84 28.41
C SER A 24 -19.46 -2.10 28.04
N PRO A 25 -19.54 -2.58 26.78
CA PRO A 25 -18.65 -3.63 26.28
C PRO A 25 -17.16 -3.32 26.42
N ILE A 26 -16.79 -2.04 26.43
CA ILE A 26 -15.41 -1.60 26.64
C ILE A 26 -15.00 -1.80 28.09
N LEU A 27 -15.87 -1.45 29.05
CA LEU A 27 -15.60 -1.66 30.46
C LEU A 27 -15.45 -3.15 30.81
N THR A 28 -16.30 -4.04 30.25
CA THR A 28 -16.15 -5.48 30.48
C THR A 28 -14.81 -6.01 29.97
N LYS A 29 -14.33 -5.51 28.83
CA LYS A 29 -13.02 -5.86 28.29
C LYS A 29 -11.87 -5.31 29.17
N GLN A 30 -12.02 -4.13 29.71
CA GLN A 30 -11.07 -3.54 30.68
C GLN A 30 -11.02 -4.39 31.95
N LEU A 31 -12.16 -4.77 32.52
CA LEU A 31 -12.22 -5.66 33.70
C LEU A 31 -11.52 -6.99 33.45
N GLU A 32 -11.70 -7.60 32.28
CA GLU A 32 -11.02 -8.83 31.88
C GLU A 32 -9.49 -8.63 31.87
N THR A 33 -9.02 -7.58 31.21
CA THR A 33 -7.58 -7.30 31.06
C THR A 33 -6.91 -7.00 32.39
N PHE A 34 -7.58 -6.24 33.28
CA PHE A 34 -6.99 -5.81 34.55
C PHE A 34 -7.10 -6.82 35.69
N SER A 35 -7.92 -7.86 35.49
CA SER A 35 -8.12 -8.88 36.52
C SER A 35 -7.05 -9.97 36.52
N ASN A 36 -6.01 -9.90 35.66
CA ASN A 36 -4.95 -10.90 35.52
C ASN A 36 -5.51 -12.33 35.44
N LEU A 37 -6.42 -12.56 34.52
CA LEU A 37 -7.13 -13.82 34.36
C LEU A 37 -6.22 -14.87 33.68
N GLU A 38 -6.44 -16.14 33.99
CA GLU A 38 -5.66 -17.27 33.49
C GLU A 38 -5.89 -17.57 31.99
N SER A 39 -7.01 -17.13 31.45
CA SER A 39 -7.33 -17.32 30.02
C SER A 39 -7.97 -16.05 29.42
N VAL A 40 -7.64 -15.79 28.15
CA VAL A 40 -8.31 -14.78 27.33
C VAL A 40 -9.74 -15.25 27.06
N GLU A 41 -10.73 -14.33 27.07
CA GLU A 41 -12.16 -14.58 26.78
C GLU A 41 -13.03 -15.13 27.91
N ILE A 42 -12.61 -14.99 29.19
CA ILE A 42 -13.46 -15.39 30.32
C ILE A 42 -14.79 -14.63 30.33
N MET A 43 -14.82 -13.38 29.86
CA MET A 43 -16.04 -12.58 29.77
C MET A 43 -17.09 -13.16 28.82
N ASN A 44 -16.69 -13.95 27.84
CA ASN A 44 -17.58 -14.61 26.88
C ASN A 44 -18.09 -15.99 27.37
N LYS A 45 -17.54 -16.50 28.50
CA LYS A 45 -17.99 -17.76 29.08
C LYS A 45 -19.26 -17.57 29.90
N ASN A 46 -20.11 -18.59 29.89
CA ASN A 46 -21.24 -18.66 30.80
C ASN A 46 -20.73 -18.62 32.25
N ILE A 47 -21.43 -17.86 33.10
CA ILE A 47 -21.01 -17.58 34.48
C ILE A 47 -20.83 -18.86 35.30
N ASP A 48 -21.64 -19.91 35.03
CA ASP A 48 -21.61 -21.18 35.73
C ASP A 48 -20.32 -21.98 35.49
N PHE A 49 -19.61 -21.70 34.40
CA PHE A 49 -18.33 -22.33 34.03
C PHE A 49 -17.09 -21.51 34.42
N ILE A 50 -17.27 -20.40 35.14
CA ILE A 50 -16.16 -19.56 35.58
C ILE A 50 -15.76 -19.95 37.02
N SER A 51 -14.45 -20.21 37.20
CA SER A 51 -13.93 -20.54 38.53
C SER A 51 -14.14 -19.43 39.56
N GLU A 52 -14.39 -19.79 40.80
CA GLU A 52 -14.55 -18.77 41.88
C GLU A 52 -13.33 -17.88 42.03
N THR A 53 -12.13 -18.39 41.76
CA THR A 53 -10.89 -17.62 41.79
C THR A 53 -10.91 -16.48 40.78
N ASN A 54 -11.34 -16.77 39.56
CA ASN A 54 -11.46 -15.77 38.49
C ASN A 54 -12.59 -14.78 38.77
N LEU A 55 -13.73 -15.22 39.28
CA LEU A 55 -14.82 -14.33 39.73
C LEU A 55 -14.38 -13.37 40.83
N LYS A 56 -13.58 -13.86 41.81
CA LYS A 56 -13.01 -13.01 42.87
C LYS A 56 -12.04 -11.95 42.29
N LYS A 57 -11.18 -12.31 41.35
CA LYS A 57 -10.27 -11.35 40.70
C LYS A 57 -11.04 -10.26 39.93
N ILE A 58 -12.08 -10.62 39.17
CA ILE A 58 -12.93 -9.68 38.45
C ILE A 58 -13.65 -8.75 39.43
N TYR A 59 -14.16 -9.30 40.54
CA TYR A 59 -14.85 -8.53 41.55
C TYR A 59 -13.91 -7.53 42.26
N GLN A 60 -12.66 -7.89 42.48
CA GLN A 60 -11.67 -6.95 43.02
C GLN A 60 -11.44 -5.77 42.07
N SER A 61 -11.27 -6.02 40.78
CA SER A 61 -11.16 -4.96 39.76
C SER A 61 -12.42 -4.11 39.66
N TRP A 62 -13.60 -4.75 39.81
CA TRP A 62 -14.89 -4.06 39.89
C TRP A 62 -14.99 -3.11 41.10
N LYS A 63 -14.55 -3.55 42.30
CA LYS A 63 -14.49 -2.69 43.49
C LYS A 63 -13.60 -1.47 43.28
N ILE A 64 -12.40 -1.68 42.76
CA ILE A 64 -11.47 -0.58 42.47
C ILE A 64 -12.11 0.44 41.52
N TRP A 65 -12.81 -0.03 40.47
CA TRP A 65 -13.52 0.84 39.55
C TRP A 65 -14.60 1.68 40.26
N ILE A 66 -15.48 1.05 41.08
CA ILE A 66 -16.54 1.75 41.82
C ILE A 66 -15.96 2.75 42.80
N GLU A 67 -14.90 2.38 43.54
CA GLU A 67 -14.25 3.31 44.45
C GLU A 67 -13.70 4.54 43.77
N ARG A 68 -13.06 4.36 42.62
CA ARG A 68 -12.52 5.47 41.84
C ARG A 68 -13.64 6.35 41.27
N PHE A 69 -14.71 5.73 40.79
CA PHE A 69 -15.90 6.43 40.33
C PHE A 69 -16.51 7.31 41.44
N ASN A 70 -16.71 6.74 42.63
CA ASN A 70 -17.30 7.46 43.76
C ASN A 70 -16.41 8.60 44.25
N LYS A 71 -15.09 8.47 44.15
CA LYS A 71 -14.11 9.48 44.55
C LYS A 71 -13.77 10.51 43.47
N ASN A 72 -14.38 10.41 42.29
CA ASN A 72 -14.03 11.20 41.09
C ASN A 72 -12.51 11.15 40.76
N ASN A 73 -11.86 10.02 41.04
CA ASN A 73 -10.43 9.84 40.82
C ASN A 73 -10.19 9.08 39.54
N PHE A 74 -10.12 9.82 38.45
CA PHE A 74 -9.92 9.28 37.13
C PHE A 74 -8.56 9.70 36.54
N ASN A 75 -7.87 8.76 35.89
CA ASN A 75 -6.63 9.01 35.18
C ASN A 75 -6.70 8.33 33.81
N PHE A 76 -6.44 9.09 32.76
CA PHE A 76 -6.45 8.55 31.38
C PHE A 76 -5.21 7.72 31.14
N SER A 77 -5.41 6.50 30.62
CA SER A 77 -4.32 5.62 30.20
C SER A 77 -4.70 4.88 28.93
N ILE A 78 -3.71 4.64 28.05
CA ILE A 78 -3.86 3.87 26.81
C ILE A 78 -3.07 2.56 26.96
N PHE A 79 -3.70 1.44 26.58
CA PHE A 79 -3.12 0.10 26.63
C PHE A 79 -2.90 -0.41 25.20
N ASP A 80 -1.65 -0.65 24.84
CA ASP A 80 -1.23 -1.24 23.55
C ASP A 80 -1.87 -0.61 22.31
N ASN A 81 -2.24 0.68 22.37
CA ASN A 81 -2.98 1.42 21.33
C ASN A 81 -4.36 0.84 20.96
N PHE A 82 -4.87 -0.16 21.70
CA PHE A 82 -6.13 -0.83 21.36
C PHE A 82 -7.31 -0.38 22.18
N PHE A 83 -7.11 0.04 23.41
CA PHE A 83 -8.17 0.58 24.25
C PHE A 83 -7.63 1.52 25.33
N TYR A 84 -8.50 2.39 25.81
CA TYR A 84 -8.21 3.32 26.90
C TYR A 84 -8.87 2.89 28.19
N SER A 85 -8.34 3.38 29.31
CA SER A 85 -9.01 3.34 30.61
C SER A 85 -8.90 4.70 31.27
N VAL A 86 -9.95 5.10 32.05
CA VAL A 86 -9.94 6.31 32.85
C VAL A 86 -9.85 6.00 34.35
N TRP A 87 -9.86 4.72 34.73
CA TRP A 87 -9.94 4.30 36.12
C TRP A 87 -8.79 3.39 36.58
N PHE A 88 -8.00 2.84 35.67
CA PHE A 88 -6.90 1.92 36.00
C PHE A 88 -5.57 2.46 35.51
N LEU A 89 -4.57 2.47 36.44
CA LEU A 89 -3.16 2.77 36.11
C LEU A 89 -2.37 1.47 36.22
N LYS A 90 -1.77 1.04 35.15
CA LYS A 90 -0.72 0.03 35.19
C LYS A 90 0.58 0.78 35.50
N ASN A 91 1.29 0.39 36.56
CA ASN A 91 2.48 1.09 37.09
C ASN A 91 3.65 1.24 36.08
N GLU A 92 3.56 0.63 34.91
CA GLU A 92 4.63 0.59 33.91
C GLU A 92 4.41 1.48 32.67
N ILE A 93 3.23 2.06 32.49
CA ILE A 93 2.93 2.96 31.36
C ILE A 93 2.37 4.28 31.91
N ILE A 94 3.19 4.96 32.69
CA ILE A 94 2.95 6.37 32.96
C ILE A 94 3.47 7.12 31.74
N ASN A 95 2.58 7.55 30.85
CA ASN A 95 2.87 8.72 30.06
C ASN A 95 3.13 9.84 31.09
N LYS A 96 4.36 10.30 31.15
CA LYS A 96 4.87 11.30 32.12
C LYS A 96 4.18 12.65 32.01
N ASP A 97 3.32 12.83 31.04
CA ASP A 97 2.55 14.04 30.83
C ASP A 97 1.17 13.81 31.44
N ASN A 98 0.79 14.66 32.41
CA ASN A 98 -0.57 14.78 32.94
C ASN A 98 -1.49 15.24 31.79
N ILE A 99 -1.83 14.31 30.89
CA ILE A 99 -2.78 14.58 29.81
C ILE A 99 -4.15 14.67 30.45
N ASP A 100 -4.83 15.77 30.23
CA ASP A 100 -6.23 15.93 30.68
C ASP A 100 -7.05 14.79 30.03
N GLN A 101 -8.05 14.31 30.78
CA GLN A 101 -8.86 13.15 30.37
C GLN A 101 -9.59 13.40 29.06
N ILE A 102 -10.05 14.65 28.83
CA ILE A 102 -10.73 15.05 27.60
C ILE A 102 -9.76 15.01 26.43
N ASP A 103 -8.58 15.59 26.57
CA ASP A 103 -7.52 15.58 25.55
C ASP A 103 -7.07 14.15 25.23
N GLY A 104 -6.95 13.31 26.25
CA GLY A 104 -6.60 11.90 26.10
C GLY A 104 -7.65 11.13 25.29
N LEU A 105 -8.93 11.32 25.59
CA LEU A 105 -10.04 10.73 24.85
C LEU A 105 -10.11 11.25 23.41
N GLU A 106 -9.96 12.55 23.22
CA GLU A 106 -9.96 13.17 21.90
C GLU A 106 -8.83 12.58 21.03
N ASN A 107 -7.62 12.51 21.55
CA ASN A 107 -6.47 11.93 20.85
C ASN A 107 -6.70 10.46 20.50
N TYR A 108 -7.24 9.66 21.41
CA TYR A 108 -7.58 8.27 21.19
C TYR A 108 -8.60 8.09 20.05
N TYR A 109 -9.72 8.80 20.13
CA TYR A 109 -10.76 8.69 19.11
C TYR A 109 -10.31 9.25 17.75
N ASN A 110 -9.58 10.36 17.74
CA ASN A 110 -9.00 10.93 16.53
C ASN A 110 -8.03 9.95 15.85
N PHE A 111 -7.21 9.25 16.63
CA PHE A 111 -6.32 8.21 16.12
C PHE A 111 -7.13 7.07 15.47
N HIS A 112 -8.12 6.53 16.18
CA HIS A 112 -8.95 5.43 15.65
C HIS A 112 -9.80 5.82 14.43
N LEU A 113 -10.33 7.04 14.40
CA LEU A 113 -11.05 7.55 13.24
C LEU A 113 -10.13 7.70 12.03
N LYS A 114 -8.91 8.18 12.23
CA LYS A 114 -7.90 8.25 11.16
C LYS A 114 -7.54 6.85 10.65
N GLN A 115 -7.35 5.86 11.54
CA GLN A 115 -7.09 4.47 11.13
C GLN A 115 -8.23 3.88 10.29
N LYS A 116 -9.49 4.05 10.71
CA LYS A 116 -10.65 3.62 9.91
C LYS A 116 -10.72 4.31 8.54
N LYS A 117 -10.38 5.61 8.48
CA LYS A 117 -10.31 6.34 7.20
C LYS A 117 -9.20 5.79 6.30
N ILE A 118 -8.02 5.46 6.86
CA ILE A 118 -6.91 4.84 6.15
C ILE A 118 -7.36 3.50 5.54
N GLU A 119 -7.95 2.61 6.34
CA GLU A 119 -8.42 1.30 5.88
C GLU A 119 -9.48 1.41 4.78
N ALA A 120 -10.43 2.34 4.94
CA ALA A 120 -11.45 2.60 3.93
C ALA A 120 -10.85 3.13 2.62
N LEU A 121 -9.85 4.00 2.73
CA LEU A 121 -9.19 4.59 1.57
C LEU A 121 -8.33 3.55 0.84
N ILE A 122 -7.60 2.69 1.56
CA ILE A 122 -6.86 1.55 1.01
C ILE A 122 -7.81 0.65 0.21
N LYS A 123 -8.90 0.18 0.82
CA LYS A 123 -9.90 -0.65 0.14
C LYS A 123 -10.46 0.01 -1.12
N LYS A 124 -10.64 1.33 -1.09
CA LYS A 124 -11.12 2.10 -2.24
C LYS A 124 -10.08 2.13 -3.36
N ILE A 125 -8.80 2.35 -3.04
CA ILE A 125 -7.70 2.38 -4.02
C ILE A 125 -7.52 0.98 -4.62
N ASP A 126 -7.47 -0.07 -3.80
CA ASP A 126 -7.40 -1.46 -4.24
C ASP A 126 -8.55 -1.79 -5.20
N GLY A 127 -9.77 -1.37 -4.85
CA GLY A 127 -10.94 -1.55 -5.71
C GLY A 127 -10.81 -0.84 -7.07
N ILE A 128 -10.18 0.33 -7.12
CA ILE A 128 -9.91 1.06 -8.37
C ILE A 128 -8.86 0.30 -9.19
N ILE A 129 -7.73 -0.08 -8.57
CA ILE A 129 -6.66 -0.83 -9.23
C ILE A 129 -7.21 -2.15 -9.79
N PHE A 130 -7.94 -2.91 -9.00
CA PHE A 130 -8.54 -4.18 -9.41
C PHE A 130 -9.47 -4.04 -10.63
N LYS A 131 -10.39 -3.08 -10.58
CA LYS A 131 -11.34 -2.83 -11.69
C LYS A 131 -10.58 -2.44 -12.96
N GLN A 132 -9.60 -1.56 -12.84
CA GLN A 132 -8.83 -1.08 -13.97
C GLN A 132 -7.96 -2.18 -14.56
N THR A 133 -7.32 -2.99 -13.72
CA THR A 133 -6.52 -4.16 -14.15
C THR A 133 -7.38 -5.15 -14.93
N ASN A 134 -8.58 -5.46 -14.47
CA ASN A 134 -9.48 -6.37 -15.19
C ASN A 134 -9.93 -5.79 -16.53
N LEU A 135 -10.18 -4.47 -16.60
CA LEU A 135 -10.54 -3.80 -17.84
C LEU A 135 -9.38 -3.87 -18.87
N GLU A 136 -8.16 -3.52 -18.44
CA GLU A 136 -7.02 -3.50 -19.35
C GLU A 136 -6.58 -4.92 -19.76
N LYS A 137 -6.69 -5.92 -18.88
CA LYS A 137 -6.51 -7.35 -19.22
C LYS A 137 -7.51 -7.81 -20.27
N LYS A 138 -8.78 -7.42 -20.13
CA LYS A 138 -9.82 -7.73 -21.13
C LYS A 138 -9.50 -7.10 -22.47
N ASN A 139 -9.12 -5.83 -22.47
CA ASN A 139 -8.75 -5.09 -23.67
C ASN A 139 -7.52 -5.72 -24.35
N PHE A 140 -6.50 -6.08 -23.58
CA PHE A 140 -5.30 -6.76 -24.08
C PHE A 140 -5.66 -8.09 -24.75
N LYS A 141 -6.51 -8.91 -24.10
CA LYS A 141 -6.97 -10.19 -24.65
C LYS A 141 -7.72 -10.00 -25.97
N LEU A 142 -8.63 -9.03 -26.05
CA LEU A 142 -9.34 -8.71 -27.28
C LEU A 142 -8.38 -8.33 -28.43
N GLN A 143 -7.33 -7.56 -28.15
CA GLN A 143 -6.33 -7.24 -29.17
C GLN A 143 -5.49 -8.47 -29.56
N SER A 144 -5.16 -9.35 -28.61
CA SER A 144 -4.46 -10.61 -28.90
C SER A 144 -5.28 -11.51 -29.81
N ASP A 145 -6.59 -11.65 -29.57
CA ASP A 145 -7.48 -12.43 -30.42
C ASP A 145 -7.58 -11.82 -31.84
N LEU A 146 -7.62 -10.49 -31.95
CA LEU A 146 -7.59 -9.79 -33.23
C LEU A 146 -6.25 -9.97 -33.95
N LEU A 147 -5.13 -10.04 -33.24
CA LEU A 147 -3.82 -10.29 -33.83
C LEU A 147 -3.77 -11.68 -34.46
N ILE A 148 -4.20 -12.70 -33.73
CA ILE A 148 -4.29 -14.09 -34.22
C ILE A 148 -5.18 -14.15 -35.49
N ASN A 149 -6.35 -13.51 -35.44
CA ASN A 149 -7.22 -13.46 -36.63
C ASN A 149 -6.60 -12.70 -37.78
N SER A 150 -5.73 -11.74 -37.55
CA SER A 150 -5.06 -10.97 -38.59
C SER A 150 -3.97 -11.80 -39.34
N GLU A 151 -3.43 -12.85 -38.69
CA GLU A 151 -2.46 -13.77 -39.31
C GLU A 151 -3.05 -14.52 -40.54
N ASN A 152 -4.37 -14.62 -40.60
CA ASN A 152 -5.06 -15.18 -41.76
C ASN A 152 -4.92 -14.35 -43.04
N TYR A 153 -4.19 -13.21 -43.05
CA TYR A 153 -3.99 -12.40 -44.25
C TYR A 153 -3.31 -13.19 -45.38
N GLN A 154 -2.41 -14.11 -45.06
CA GLN A 154 -1.74 -14.97 -46.01
C GLN A 154 -2.74 -15.93 -46.67
N LEU A 155 -3.60 -16.58 -45.88
CA LEU A 155 -4.63 -17.48 -46.37
C LEU A 155 -5.59 -16.77 -47.36
N TYR A 156 -5.97 -15.53 -47.08
CA TYR A 156 -6.80 -14.76 -48.01
C TYR A 156 -6.05 -14.36 -49.27
N LYS A 157 -4.73 -14.11 -49.16
CA LYS A 157 -3.88 -13.85 -50.32
C LYS A 157 -3.79 -15.08 -51.20
N GLU A 158 -3.44 -16.25 -50.64
CA GLU A 158 -3.34 -17.53 -51.37
C GLU A 158 -4.66 -17.94 -52.06
N LYS A 159 -5.80 -17.72 -51.39
CA LYS A 159 -7.12 -17.94 -52.00
C LYS A 159 -7.37 -17.01 -53.16
N ALA A 160 -6.92 -15.78 -53.11
CA ALA A 160 -7.02 -14.84 -54.22
C ALA A 160 -6.09 -15.24 -55.35
N ASP A 161 -4.82 -15.62 -55.05
CA ASP A 161 -3.85 -16.10 -56.05
C ASP A 161 -4.37 -17.32 -56.79
N LYS A 162 -4.98 -18.31 -56.09
CA LYS A 162 -5.60 -19.48 -56.73
C LYS A 162 -6.70 -19.12 -57.69
N ILE A 163 -7.55 -18.12 -57.41
CA ILE A 163 -8.61 -17.68 -58.30
C ILE A 163 -8.01 -17.06 -59.60
N PHE A 164 -6.94 -16.31 -59.46
CA PHE A 164 -6.30 -15.67 -60.61
C PHE A 164 -5.34 -16.58 -61.41
N MET A 165 -5.02 -17.78 -60.91
CA MET A 165 -4.22 -18.79 -61.60
C MET A 165 -5.05 -19.76 -62.46
N THR A 166 -6.40 -19.68 -62.44
CA THR A 166 -7.27 -20.51 -63.29
C THR A 166 -7.31 -19.98 -64.73
N HIS A 167 -7.29 -20.86 -65.70
CA HIS A 167 -7.21 -20.49 -67.13
C HIS A 167 -8.45 -19.80 -67.73
N GLU A 168 -9.64 -20.04 -67.09
CA GLU A 168 -10.90 -19.38 -67.48
C GLU A 168 -11.45 -18.58 -66.30
N ILE A 169 -11.28 -17.26 -66.30
CA ILE A 169 -11.70 -16.40 -65.25
C ILE A 169 -12.99 -15.68 -65.67
N GLN A 170 -14.07 -15.94 -64.91
CA GLN A 170 -15.35 -15.22 -65.09
C GLN A 170 -15.30 -13.86 -64.33
N LYS A 171 -16.12 -12.89 -64.79
CA LYS A 171 -16.22 -11.57 -64.14
C LYS A 171 -16.50 -11.65 -62.62
N GLN A 172 -17.29 -12.65 -62.19
CA GLN A 172 -17.60 -12.87 -60.79
C GLN A 172 -16.37 -13.31 -59.99
N ASP A 173 -15.47 -14.09 -60.53
CA ASP A 173 -14.25 -14.59 -59.90
C ASP A 173 -13.21 -13.47 -59.75
N ILE A 174 -13.14 -12.55 -60.70
CA ILE A 174 -12.33 -11.33 -60.59
C ILE A 174 -12.78 -10.49 -59.40
N ILE A 175 -14.08 -10.28 -59.25
CA ILE A 175 -14.64 -9.50 -58.13
C ILE A 175 -14.35 -10.20 -56.80
N LYS A 176 -14.48 -11.53 -56.68
CA LYS A 176 -14.15 -12.32 -55.49
C LYS A 176 -12.66 -12.23 -55.17
N GLY A 177 -11.79 -12.42 -56.11
CA GLY A 177 -10.33 -12.33 -55.93
C GLY A 177 -9.89 -10.95 -55.46
N GLN A 178 -10.43 -9.89 -56.08
CA GLN A 178 -10.16 -8.51 -55.63
C GLN A 178 -10.63 -8.25 -54.19
N LYS A 179 -11.80 -8.77 -53.79
CA LYS A 179 -12.31 -8.67 -52.39
C LYS A 179 -11.36 -9.38 -51.40
N LEU A 180 -10.84 -10.56 -51.77
CA LEU A 180 -9.91 -11.33 -50.97
C LEU A 180 -8.56 -10.60 -50.81
N TYR A 181 -8.01 -10.04 -51.87
CA TYR A 181 -6.80 -9.22 -51.81
C TYR A 181 -7.00 -7.96 -50.95
N LYS A 182 -8.14 -7.26 -51.11
CA LYS A 182 -8.49 -6.10 -50.31
C LYS A 182 -8.56 -6.48 -48.83
N LYS A 183 -9.16 -7.64 -48.51
CA LYS A 183 -9.23 -8.18 -47.15
C LYS A 183 -7.85 -8.53 -46.61
N SER A 184 -7.02 -9.25 -47.38
CA SER A 184 -5.64 -9.57 -47.02
C SER A 184 -4.81 -8.31 -46.72
N LYS A 185 -4.85 -7.31 -47.61
CA LYS A 185 -4.15 -6.02 -47.40
C LYS A 185 -4.62 -5.24 -46.16
N LYS A 186 -5.93 -5.28 -45.87
CA LYS A 186 -6.50 -4.69 -44.69
C LYS A 186 -6.00 -5.38 -43.39
N LEU A 187 -6.00 -6.72 -43.35
CA LEU A 187 -5.53 -7.50 -42.20
C LEU A 187 -4.03 -7.29 -41.97
N LYS A 188 -3.20 -7.30 -43.00
CA LYS A 188 -1.74 -7.05 -42.88
C LYS A 188 -1.45 -5.65 -42.30
N ARG A 189 -2.18 -4.61 -42.74
CA ARG A 189 -2.02 -3.26 -42.20
C ARG A 189 -2.49 -3.15 -40.74
N ALA A 190 -3.53 -3.91 -40.38
CA ALA A 190 -4.07 -3.91 -39.03
C ALA A 190 -3.09 -4.47 -37.98
N GLN A 191 -2.19 -5.40 -38.37
CA GLN A 191 -1.25 -6.03 -37.44
C GLN A 191 -0.38 -5.03 -36.68
N ASN A 192 0.18 -4.03 -37.36
CA ASN A 192 1.03 -3.02 -36.71
C ASN A 192 0.24 -2.20 -35.69
N LEU A 193 -0.96 -1.75 -36.07
CA LEU A 193 -1.84 -1.00 -35.18
C LEU A 193 -2.30 -1.83 -33.96
N ILE A 194 -2.54 -3.12 -34.16
CA ILE A 194 -2.91 -4.04 -33.06
C ILE A 194 -1.72 -4.21 -32.10
N LYS A 195 -0.50 -4.42 -32.62
CA LYS A 195 0.71 -4.54 -31.82
C LYS A 195 0.97 -3.26 -31.00
N GLU A 196 0.82 -2.09 -31.60
CA GLU A 196 0.94 -0.81 -30.91
C GLU A 196 -0.09 -0.68 -29.77
N ARG A 197 -1.35 -1.06 -30.00
CA ARG A 197 -2.39 -1.06 -28.97
C ARG A 197 -2.10 -2.05 -27.87
N MET A 198 -1.61 -3.24 -28.19
CA MET A 198 -1.19 -4.23 -27.19
C MET A 198 -0.08 -3.68 -26.30
N ASN A 199 0.91 -2.98 -26.85
CA ASN A 199 1.96 -2.34 -26.08
C ASN A 199 1.39 -1.26 -25.13
N ILE A 200 0.41 -0.46 -25.59
CA ILE A 200 -0.26 0.52 -24.73
C ILE A 200 -0.96 -0.16 -23.54
N TYR A 201 -1.71 -1.25 -23.78
CA TYR A 201 -2.38 -1.98 -22.71
C TYR A 201 -1.39 -2.66 -21.76
N LYS A 202 -0.28 -3.21 -22.29
CA LYS A 202 0.80 -3.78 -21.47
C LYS A 202 1.39 -2.71 -20.54
N ASN A 203 1.77 -1.56 -21.08
CA ASN A 203 2.31 -0.46 -20.28
C ASN A 203 1.34 0.00 -19.19
N LYS A 204 0.04 0.05 -19.47
CA LYS A 204 -0.97 0.36 -18.47
C LYS A 204 -1.07 -0.69 -17.37
N LEU A 205 -0.94 -1.98 -17.71
CA LEU A 205 -0.91 -3.05 -16.71
C LEU A 205 0.34 -2.96 -15.83
N ASP A 206 1.50 -2.70 -16.42
CA ASP A 206 2.75 -2.49 -15.68
C ASP A 206 2.62 -1.32 -14.70
N ARG A 207 2.00 -0.20 -15.13
CA ARG A 207 1.71 0.96 -14.26
C ARG A 207 0.79 0.62 -13.10
N LEU A 208 -0.26 -0.17 -13.33
CA LEU A 208 -1.15 -0.62 -12.25
C LEU A 208 -0.43 -1.52 -11.25
N GLU A 209 0.52 -2.33 -11.69
CA GLU A 209 1.37 -3.12 -10.81
C GLU A 209 2.30 -2.26 -9.96
N GLU A 210 2.85 -1.18 -10.53
CA GLU A 210 3.65 -0.20 -9.78
C GLU A 210 2.82 0.49 -8.69
N PHE A 211 1.59 0.95 -9.00
CA PHE A 211 0.70 1.51 -7.98
C PHE A 211 0.34 0.52 -6.88
N SER A 212 0.11 -0.74 -7.24
CA SER A 212 -0.13 -1.81 -6.25
C SER A 212 1.08 -1.99 -5.32
N ALA A 213 2.30 -2.02 -5.87
CA ALA A 213 3.53 -2.14 -5.07
C ALA A 213 3.74 -0.96 -4.11
N LEU A 214 3.46 0.27 -4.56
CA LEU A 214 3.54 1.45 -3.69
C LEU A 214 2.52 1.39 -2.55
N LEU A 215 1.29 0.95 -2.83
CA LEU A 215 0.26 0.78 -1.81
C LEU A 215 0.65 -0.30 -0.78
N ASP A 216 1.21 -1.42 -1.23
CA ASP A 216 1.71 -2.49 -0.37
C ASP A 216 2.88 -2.02 0.51
N ASN A 217 3.74 -1.14 -0.01
CA ASN A 217 4.83 -0.57 0.77
C ASN A 217 4.32 0.35 1.87
N LEU A 218 3.32 1.19 1.59
CA LEU A 218 2.66 2.02 2.62
C LEU A 218 1.98 1.18 3.71
N ASN A 219 1.38 0.05 3.34
CA ASN A 219 0.77 -0.86 4.31
C ASN A 219 1.79 -1.53 5.23
N SER A 220 3.02 -1.70 4.77
CA SER A 220 4.11 -2.28 5.57
C SER A 220 4.66 -1.33 6.63
N LEU A 221 4.48 -0.01 6.48
CA LEU A 221 4.95 1.05 7.38
C LEU A 221 3.85 1.47 8.37
N LYS A 222 3.43 0.55 9.23
CA LYS A 222 2.30 0.79 10.17
C LYS A 222 2.57 1.87 11.23
N ASN A 223 3.82 2.17 11.53
CA ASN A 223 4.22 3.08 12.62
C ASN A 223 4.31 4.56 12.19
N GLU A 224 3.96 4.89 10.96
CA GLU A 224 3.91 6.28 10.51
C GLU A 224 2.72 7.05 11.07
N ASN A 225 2.89 8.37 11.18
CA ASN A 225 1.81 9.27 11.57
C ASN A 225 0.58 9.07 10.67
N PRO A 226 -0.62 8.81 11.23
CA PRO A 226 -1.83 8.56 10.46
C PRO A 226 -2.19 9.68 9.48
N THR A 227 -1.88 10.93 9.80
CA THR A 227 -2.13 12.07 8.94
C THR A 227 -1.25 12.03 7.68
N THR A 228 0.04 11.74 7.84
CA THR A 228 0.98 11.58 6.71
C THR A 228 0.56 10.43 5.81
N ARG A 229 0.12 9.29 6.38
CA ARG A 229 -0.39 8.15 5.61
C ARG A 229 -1.64 8.49 4.81
N LEU A 230 -2.59 9.25 5.40
CA LEU A 230 -3.78 9.70 4.69
C LEU A 230 -3.43 10.58 3.49
N ASN A 231 -2.54 11.56 3.67
CA ASN A 231 -2.10 12.44 2.59
C ASN A 231 -1.47 11.65 1.44
N LEU A 232 -0.57 10.70 1.75
CA LEU A 232 0.05 9.84 0.75
C LEU A 232 -0.95 8.98 -0.01
N LEU A 233 -1.93 8.40 0.67
CA LEU A 233 -2.98 7.60 0.03
C LEU A 233 -3.86 8.46 -0.89
N ASP A 234 -4.19 9.69 -0.49
CA ASP A 234 -4.93 10.62 -1.34
C ASP A 234 -4.10 11.05 -2.55
N GLU A 235 -2.78 11.28 -2.40
CA GLU A 235 -1.87 11.56 -3.52
C GLU A 235 -1.83 10.39 -4.51
N ILE A 236 -1.61 9.15 -4.05
CA ILE A 236 -1.61 7.94 -4.90
C ILE A 236 -2.95 7.79 -5.63
N LYS A 237 -4.07 7.96 -4.92
CA LYS A 237 -5.39 7.90 -5.53
C LYS A 237 -5.55 8.95 -6.62
N ALA A 238 -5.09 10.19 -6.38
CA ALA A 238 -5.17 11.27 -7.36
C ALA A 238 -4.27 10.99 -8.58
N GLU A 239 -3.09 10.36 -8.39
CA GLU A 239 -2.20 9.94 -9.47
C GLU A 239 -2.86 8.88 -10.36
N ILE A 240 -3.42 7.81 -9.76
CA ILE A 240 -4.15 6.76 -10.49
C ILE A 240 -5.29 7.35 -11.30
N CYS A 241 -6.09 8.23 -10.68
CA CYS A 241 -7.24 8.80 -11.35
C CYS A 241 -6.85 9.72 -12.51
N ARG A 242 -5.77 10.46 -12.41
CA ARG A 242 -5.24 11.28 -13.51
C ARG A 242 -4.70 10.40 -14.66
N GLU A 243 -3.93 9.38 -14.34
CA GLU A 243 -3.30 8.50 -15.34
C GLU A 243 -4.34 7.71 -16.15
N PHE A 244 -5.38 7.22 -15.48
CA PHE A 244 -6.45 6.44 -16.13
C PHE A 244 -7.69 7.28 -16.50
N ASN A 245 -7.63 8.61 -16.44
CA ASN A 245 -8.72 9.53 -16.76
C ASN A 245 -10.03 9.18 -16.05
N LEU A 246 -9.95 8.76 -14.78
CA LEU A 246 -11.11 8.37 -14.00
C LEU A 246 -11.82 9.61 -13.43
N ARG A 247 -13.12 9.74 -13.68
CA ARG A 247 -13.94 10.80 -13.07
C ARG A 247 -14.17 10.47 -11.59
N ILE A 248 -13.58 11.23 -10.69
CA ILE A 248 -13.88 11.15 -9.28
C ILE A 248 -15.03 12.11 -8.99
N LYS A 249 -16.22 11.54 -8.66
CA LYS A 249 -17.26 12.35 -8.00
C LYS A 249 -16.69 12.78 -6.64
N ASN A 250 -16.52 14.07 -6.40
CA ASN A 250 -15.99 14.70 -5.17
C ASN A 250 -14.46 14.65 -4.97
N ILE A 251 -13.65 14.99 -5.99
CA ILE A 251 -12.48 15.81 -5.65
C ILE A 251 -13.04 17.26 -5.62
N ARG A 252 -13.38 17.73 -4.44
CA ARG A 252 -13.36 19.16 -4.18
C ARG A 252 -11.99 19.65 -4.63
N GLU A 253 -11.98 20.77 -5.35
CA GLU A 253 -10.81 21.51 -5.78
C GLU A 253 -9.92 21.95 -4.58
N GLN A 254 -9.44 20.99 -3.80
CA GLN A 254 -8.42 21.21 -2.78
C GLN A 254 -7.02 21.32 -3.40
N THR A 255 -6.94 21.38 -4.74
CA THR A 255 -5.65 21.49 -5.43
C THR A 255 -5.16 22.93 -5.60
N LYS A 256 -5.85 23.94 -5.08
CA LYS A 256 -5.37 25.35 -5.13
C LYS A 256 -4.89 25.92 -3.80
N ASP A 257 -5.22 25.32 -2.66
CA ASP A 257 -4.84 25.86 -1.34
C ASP A 257 -4.07 24.89 -0.43
N ALA A 258 -3.62 23.76 -0.93
CA ALA A 258 -2.64 22.93 -0.21
C ALA A 258 -1.22 23.51 -0.41
N SER A 259 -1.04 24.76 -0.05
CA SER A 259 0.27 25.33 0.25
C SER A 259 0.72 24.69 1.56
N GLY A 260 1.56 23.63 1.49
CA GLY A 260 2.44 23.38 2.57
C GLY A 260 2.57 21.98 3.13
N LEU A 261 1.88 20.94 2.68
CA LEU A 261 2.11 19.57 3.16
C LEU A 261 2.09 18.56 2.01
N GLU A 262 2.96 18.78 1.03
CA GLU A 262 3.35 17.68 0.14
C GLU A 262 4.07 16.64 1.00
N SER A 263 3.64 15.38 0.90
CA SER A 263 4.32 14.29 1.57
C SER A 263 5.78 14.23 1.07
N SER A 264 6.74 14.14 1.98
CA SER A 264 8.17 14.04 1.64
C SER A 264 8.58 12.58 1.39
N PRO A 265 9.63 12.32 0.59
CA PRO A 265 10.24 11.01 0.50
C PRO A 265 10.77 10.55 1.87
N ILE A 266 10.96 9.26 2.06
CA ILE A 266 11.64 8.75 3.25
C ILE A 266 13.13 9.10 3.13
N GLU A 267 13.71 9.64 4.21
CA GLU A 267 15.13 9.91 4.30
C GLU A 267 15.75 9.09 5.42
N ILE A 268 16.84 8.38 5.11
CA ILE A 268 17.57 7.53 6.04
C ILE A 268 19.05 7.81 5.87
N ASN A 269 19.75 8.02 6.98
CA ASN A 269 21.19 8.21 6.96
C ASN A 269 21.93 6.87 6.99
N THR A 270 22.96 6.73 6.17
CA THR A 270 23.88 5.60 6.20
C THR A 270 24.88 5.73 7.37
N PRO A 271 25.63 4.66 7.73
CA PRO A 271 26.61 4.73 8.81
C PRO A 271 27.70 5.81 8.59
N LYS A 272 28.04 6.12 7.35
CA LYS A 272 29.00 7.19 7.01
C LYS A 272 28.37 8.56 6.81
N GLY A 273 27.07 8.72 7.13
CA GLY A 273 26.38 10.00 7.13
C GLY A 273 25.82 10.43 5.77
N LEU A 274 25.88 9.58 4.74
CA LEU A 274 25.18 9.84 3.48
C LEU A 274 23.68 9.65 3.63
N THR A 275 22.88 10.44 2.91
CA THR A 275 21.42 10.33 2.94
C THR A 275 20.92 9.45 1.80
N VAL A 276 20.07 8.47 2.13
CA VAL A 276 19.31 7.68 1.18
C VAL A 276 17.88 8.22 1.13
N GLN A 277 17.40 8.61 -0.04
CA GLN A 277 16.03 9.04 -0.29
C GLN A 277 15.24 7.92 -0.97
N ILE A 278 14.02 7.66 -0.49
CA ILE A 278 13.12 6.61 -1.00
C ILE A 278 11.79 7.26 -1.36
N GLY A 279 11.36 7.11 -2.62
CA GLY A 279 10.08 7.61 -3.07
C GLY A 279 8.91 6.74 -2.62
N ARG A 280 7.79 7.35 -2.25
CA ARG A 280 6.61 6.67 -1.72
C ARG A 280 5.39 6.71 -2.66
N ASN A 281 5.48 7.53 -3.72
CA ASN A 281 4.53 7.60 -4.82
C ASN A 281 5.27 7.93 -6.13
N MET A 282 4.58 7.90 -7.27
CA MET A 282 5.19 8.11 -8.58
C MET A 282 5.82 9.49 -8.73
N ARG A 283 5.15 10.52 -8.19
CA ARG A 283 5.66 11.88 -8.21
C ARG A 283 6.95 12.02 -7.39
N GLN A 284 6.99 11.40 -6.21
CA GLN A 284 8.21 11.39 -5.39
C GLN A 284 9.35 10.63 -6.08
N ASN A 285 9.06 9.48 -6.72
CA ASN A 285 10.04 8.76 -7.54
C ASN A 285 10.64 9.69 -8.61
N ASP A 286 9.79 10.45 -9.30
CA ASP A 286 10.23 11.43 -10.31
C ASP A 286 11.07 12.57 -9.68
N LEU A 287 10.62 13.12 -8.54
CA LEU A 287 11.31 14.23 -7.86
C LEU A 287 12.70 13.84 -7.36
N ILE A 288 12.84 12.70 -6.67
CA ILE A 288 14.15 12.26 -6.15
C ILE A 288 15.11 11.85 -7.26
N SER A 289 14.61 11.37 -8.40
CA SER A 289 15.43 10.94 -9.53
C SER A 289 15.93 12.08 -10.39
N PHE A 290 15.14 13.18 -10.56
CA PHE A 290 15.47 14.24 -11.52
C PHE A 290 15.57 15.63 -10.92
N LYS A 291 14.77 15.97 -9.89
CA LYS A 291 14.76 17.32 -9.31
C LYS A 291 15.70 17.47 -8.13
N PHE A 292 15.73 16.48 -7.25
CA PHE A 292 16.52 16.54 -6.01
C PHE A 292 17.89 15.87 -6.15
N SER A 293 18.08 15.03 -7.17
CA SER A 293 19.38 14.40 -7.44
C SER A 293 20.38 15.36 -8.08
N LYS A 294 21.66 15.10 -7.80
CA LYS A 294 22.80 15.83 -8.36
C LYS A 294 23.72 14.86 -9.12
N LYS A 295 24.54 15.39 -10.03
CA LYS A 295 25.56 14.60 -10.69
C LYS A 295 26.51 13.99 -9.65
N GLY A 296 26.68 12.67 -9.68
CA GLY A 296 27.43 11.92 -8.68
C GLY A 296 26.58 11.18 -7.67
N ASP A 297 25.25 11.45 -7.59
CA ASP A 297 24.33 10.60 -6.83
C ASP A 297 24.09 9.26 -7.56
N LEU A 298 23.77 8.23 -6.79
CA LEU A 298 23.50 6.87 -7.29
C LEU A 298 22.02 6.55 -7.15
N TRP A 299 21.46 5.97 -8.22
CA TRP A 299 20.05 5.56 -8.28
C TRP A 299 19.95 4.05 -8.26
N PHE A 300 18.99 3.52 -7.50
CA PHE A 300 18.72 2.10 -7.31
C PHE A 300 17.25 1.79 -7.54
N HIS A 301 16.98 0.65 -8.20
CA HIS A 301 15.64 0.12 -8.38
C HIS A 301 15.68 -1.40 -8.57
N ALA A 302 14.66 -2.10 -8.11
CA ALA A 302 14.54 -3.55 -8.33
C ALA A 302 14.40 -3.86 -9.82
N GLN A 303 15.26 -4.73 -10.35
CA GLN A 303 15.24 -5.11 -11.75
C GLN A 303 13.96 -5.88 -12.08
N GLU A 304 13.30 -5.52 -13.17
CA GLU A 304 12.07 -6.17 -13.67
C GLU A 304 10.95 -6.34 -12.61
N SER A 305 11.00 -5.57 -11.54
CA SER A 305 10.02 -5.64 -10.45
C SER A 305 9.54 -4.24 -10.08
N PRO A 306 8.23 -4.00 -9.99
CA PRO A 306 7.69 -2.73 -9.52
C PRO A 306 8.20 -2.37 -8.14
N GLY A 307 8.50 -1.08 -7.91
CA GLY A 307 9.03 -0.63 -6.62
C GLY A 307 9.28 0.87 -6.55
N SER A 308 9.85 1.29 -5.42
CA SER A 308 10.28 2.66 -5.20
C SER A 308 11.63 2.94 -5.86
N HIS A 309 11.81 4.17 -6.33
CA HIS A 309 13.15 4.66 -6.63
C HIS A 309 13.86 4.94 -5.31
N VAL A 310 15.14 4.62 -5.26
CA VAL A 310 16.02 4.90 -4.12
C VAL A 310 17.21 5.67 -4.64
N VAL A 311 17.55 6.78 -4.00
CA VAL A 311 18.69 7.63 -4.39
C VAL A 311 19.62 7.82 -3.22
N LEU A 312 20.87 7.39 -3.36
CA LEU A 312 21.96 7.66 -2.42
C LEU A 312 22.60 9.00 -2.80
N LYS A 313 22.59 9.94 -1.88
CA LYS A 313 23.14 11.30 -2.05
C LYS A 313 24.65 11.26 -1.88
N SER A 314 25.36 10.88 -2.93
CA SER A 314 26.82 10.70 -2.94
C SER A 314 27.58 11.74 -3.76
N SER A 315 26.90 12.81 -4.19
CA SER A 315 27.53 13.88 -5.00
C SER A 315 28.64 14.65 -4.28
N SER A 316 28.66 14.65 -2.96
CA SER A 316 29.64 15.36 -2.13
C SER A 316 30.74 14.47 -1.54
N GLN A 317 30.55 13.16 -1.55
CA GLN A 317 31.45 12.19 -0.90
C GLN A 317 31.36 10.85 -1.63
N ILE A 318 32.50 10.18 -1.81
CA ILE A 318 32.55 8.83 -2.39
C ILE A 318 31.87 7.85 -1.43
N PRO A 319 30.81 7.14 -1.86
CA PRO A 319 30.11 6.16 -1.03
C PRO A 319 31.00 4.93 -0.79
N SER A 320 30.85 4.30 0.37
CA SER A 320 31.46 2.99 0.64
C SER A 320 30.60 1.87 0.08
N ASP A 321 31.20 0.68 -0.03
CA ASP A 321 30.46 -0.55 -0.42
C ASP A 321 29.29 -0.82 0.53
N GLU A 322 29.41 -0.48 1.82
CA GLU A 322 28.35 -0.60 2.81
C GLU A 322 27.19 0.35 2.53
N ASP A 323 27.46 1.63 2.18
CA ASP A 323 26.42 2.61 1.84
C ASP A 323 25.66 2.19 0.58
N ILE A 324 26.39 1.68 -0.43
CA ILE A 324 25.81 1.13 -1.67
C ILE A 324 24.95 -0.08 -1.36
N GLN A 325 25.44 -1.02 -0.53
CA GLN A 325 24.72 -2.23 -0.19
C GLN A 325 23.44 -1.94 0.61
N ILE A 326 23.49 -1.01 1.57
CA ILE A 326 22.31 -0.56 2.32
C ILE A 326 21.27 0.03 1.36
N SER A 327 21.68 0.86 0.40
CA SER A 327 20.78 1.44 -0.60
C SER A 327 20.13 0.37 -1.48
N ALA A 328 20.87 -0.65 -1.88
CA ALA A 328 20.36 -1.81 -2.61
C ALA A 328 19.38 -2.64 -1.77
N ASP A 329 19.66 -2.87 -0.48
CA ASP A 329 18.78 -3.58 0.44
C ASP A 329 17.46 -2.82 0.66
N LEU A 330 17.52 -1.50 0.73
CA LEU A 330 16.34 -0.64 0.82
C LEU A 330 15.52 -0.68 -0.49
N ALA A 331 16.16 -0.63 -1.66
CA ALA A 331 15.46 -0.78 -2.93
C ALA A 331 14.78 -2.15 -3.05
N ALA A 332 15.40 -3.22 -2.56
CA ALA A 332 14.82 -4.55 -2.49
C ALA A 332 13.59 -4.59 -1.56
N LEU A 333 13.68 -3.96 -0.38
CA LEU A 333 12.59 -3.91 0.60
C LEU A 333 11.36 -3.15 0.06
N PHE A 334 11.59 -2.05 -0.65
CA PHE A 334 10.52 -1.22 -1.22
C PHE A 334 10.11 -1.64 -2.64
N SER A 335 10.28 -2.92 -2.98
CA SER A 335 9.83 -3.51 -4.24
C SER A 335 8.73 -4.56 -4.02
N LYS A 336 8.06 -4.95 -5.10
CA LYS A 336 7.12 -6.08 -5.11
C LYS A 336 7.82 -7.41 -4.77
N ALA A 337 9.14 -7.50 -5.04
CA ALA A 337 9.97 -8.67 -4.76
C ALA A 337 10.45 -8.77 -3.29
N LYS A 338 9.94 -7.94 -2.38
CA LYS A 338 10.35 -7.88 -0.94
C LYS A 338 10.21 -9.18 -0.14
N MET A 339 9.50 -10.17 -0.66
CA MET A 339 9.38 -11.49 -0.03
C MET A 339 10.48 -12.46 -0.45
N ASN A 340 11.29 -12.11 -1.44
CA ASN A 340 12.41 -12.92 -1.90
C ASN A 340 13.62 -12.76 -0.95
N ILE A 341 14.46 -13.79 -0.87
CA ILE A 341 15.69 -13.76 -0.06
C ILE A 341 16.69 -12.74 -0.62
N LYS A 342 16.80 -12.68 -1.96
CA LYS A 342 17.67 -11.76 -2.69
C LYS A 342 16.90 -11.21 -3.89
N VAL A 343 17.10 -9.93 -4.19
CA VAL A 343 16.47 -9.23 -5.29
C VAL A 343 17.57 -8.57 -6.15
N PRO A 344 17.56 -8.77 -7.46
CA PRO A 344 18.50 -8.05 -8.33
C PRO A 344 18.10 -6.57 -8.38
N ILE A 345 19.07 -5.69 -8.13
CA ILE A 345 18.90 -4.24 -8.07
C ILE A 345 19.75 -3.60 -9.15
N SER A 346 19.12 -2.80 -9.99
CA SER A 346 19.80 -1.95 -10.95
C SER A 346 20.41 -0.78 -10.22
N LEU A 347 21.73 -0.63 -10.30
CA LEU A 347 22.50 0.53 -9.85
C LEU A 347 22.86 1.36 -11.09
N VAL A 348 22.49 2.63 -11.08
CA VAL A 348 22.75 3.56 -12.19
C VAL A 348 23.25 4.89 -11.64
N ASN A 349 24.25 5.47 -12.28
CA ASN A 349 24.64 6.83 -11.98
C ASN A 349 23.58 7.81 -12.49
N ILE A 350 23.21 8.81 -11.71
CA ILE A 350 22.18 9.80 -12.09
C ILE A 350 22.43 10.44 -13.48
N LYS A 351 23.69 10.62 -13.88
CA LYS A 351 24.02 11.16 -15.22
C LYS A 351 23.55 10.29 -16.38
N ASP A 352 23.40 8.97 -16.15
CA ASP A 352 23.00 7.97 -17.13
C ASP A 352 21.49 7.67 -17.10
N LEU A 353 20.75 8.37 -16.22
CA LEU A 353 19.31 8.24 -16.07
C LEU A 353 18.57 9.27 -16.94
N GLN A 354 17.57 8.83 -17.69
CA GLN A 354 16.77 9.67 -18.56
C GLN A 354 15.28 9.52 -18.28
N LYS A 355 14.57 10.65 -18.32
CA LYS A 355 13.09 10.64 -18.18
C LYS A 355 12.42 10.24 -19.48
N ILE A 356 11.49 9.29 -19.41
CA ILE A 356 10.65 8.92 -20.56
C ILE A 356 9.52 9.93 -20.69
N THR A 357 9.58 10.82 -21.69
CA THR A 357 8.65 11.94 -21.89
C THR A 357 7.17 11.54 -22.01
N LYS A 358 6.87 10.33 -22.47
CA LYS A 358 5.50 9.80 -22.63
C LYS A 358 5.16 8.72 -21.59
N GLY A 359 6.04 8.42 -20.66
CA GLY A 359 5.87 7.32 -19.69
C GLY A 359 5.11 7.70 -18.42
N GLY A 360 4.87 8.99 -18.16
CA GLY A 360 4.31 9.48 -16.92
C GLY A 360 5.36 9.67 -15.81
N PRO A 361 4.95 10.13 -14.60
CA PRO A 361 5.87 10.30 -13.49
C PRO A 361 6.51 8.98 -13.05
N GLY A 362 7.80 9.00 -12.69
CA GLY A 362 8.53 7.81 -12.26
C GLY A 362 8.96 6.85 -13.38
N CYS A 363 8.64 7.12 -14.65
CA CYS A 363 9.13 6.32 -15.76
C CYS A 363 10.51 6.78 -16.21
N VAL A 364 11.48 5.86 -16.16
CA VAL A 364 12.87 6.13 -16.49
C VAL A 364 13.42 5.15 -17.53
N SER A 365 14.35 5.61 -18.32
CA SER A 365 15.28 4.79 -19.10
C SER A 365 16.70 5.08 -18.64
N PHE A 366 17.57 4.13 -18.74
CA PHE A 366 18.95 4.27 -18.29
C PHE A 366 19.91 3.47 -19.16
N ASN A 367 21.16 3.91 -19.15
CA ASN A 367 22.30 3.23 -19.74
C ASN A 367 23.29 2.89 -18.62
N ASN A 368 24.31 2.06 -18.93
CA ASN A 368 25.40 1.73 -17.99
C ASN A 368 24.91 1.25 -16.62
N VAL A 369 24.08 0.21 -16.62
CA VAL A 369 23.52 -0.40 -15.40
C VAL A 369 24.50 -1.42 -14.82
N GLU A 370 24.72 -1.35 -13.52
CA GLU A 370 25.34 -2.40 -12.71
C GLU A 370 24.23 -3.15 -11.93
N ILE A 371 24.42 -4.45 -11.71
CA ILE A 371 23.45 -5.25 -10.99
C ILE A 371 24.05 -5.66 -9.64
N LEU A 372 23.34 -5.30 -8.57
CA LEU A 372 23.66 -5.68 -7.19
C LEU A 372 22.58 -6.59 -6.62
N TRP A 373 22.93 -7.36 -5.60
CA TRP A 373 21.97 -8.20 -4.87
C TRP A 373 21.54 -7.51 -3.58
N GLY A 374 20.30 -7.04 -3.53
CA GLY A 374 19.67 -6.49 -2.34
C GLY A 374 18.99 -7.57 -1.50
N ASN A 375 19.04 -7.42 -0.17
CA ASN A 375 18.38 -8.28 0.79
C ASN A 375 17.28 -7.50 1.54
N PRO A 376 15.98 -7.79 1.29
CA PRO A 376 14.87 -7.08 1.94
C PRO A 376 14.88 -7.20 3.47
N THR A 377 15.32 -8.34 4.02
CA THR A 377 15.37 -8.54 5.47
C THR A 377 16.40 -7.62 6.12
N ARG A 378 17.62 -7.51 5.55
CA ARG A 378 18.63 -6.56 6.03
C ARG A 378 18.12 -5.12 5.95
N GLY A 379 17.48 -4.74 4.84
CA GLY A 379 16.86 -3.42 4.68
C GLY A 379 15.81 -3.13 5.76
N LYS A 380 14.96 -4.12 6.09
CA LYS A 380 13.96 -4.01 7.15
C LYS A 380 14.59 -3.83 8.54
N ASP A 381 15.63 -4.58 8.84
CA ASP A 381 16.34 -4.47 10.12
C ASP A 381 17.08 -3.13 10.23
N TYR A 382 17.62 -2.66 9.11
CA TYR A 382 18.24 -1.34 9.04
C TYR A 382 17.25 -0.20 9.33
N ILE A 383 16.07 -0.23 8.73
CA ILE A 383 15.01 0.75 9.02
C ILE A 383 14.59 0.70 10.48
N LYS A 384 14.35 -0.49 11.04
CA LYS A 384 13.95 -0.64 12.45
C LYS A 384 14.96 -0.03 13.44
N LYS A 385 16.26 -0.16 13.14
CA LYS A 385 17.32 0.42 13.97
C LYS A 385 17.38 1.95 13.89
N ASN A 386 17.13 2.50 12.72
CA ASN A 386 17.27 3.94 12.47
C ASN A 386 15.99 4.75 12.74
N LEU A 387 14.80 4.20 12.48
CA LEU A 387 13.54 4.85 12.86
C LEU A 387 13.33 4.92 14.38
N LYS A 388 13.88 3.99 15.17
CA LYS A 388 13.88 4.08 16.64
C LYS A 388 14.72 5.25 17.19
N ARG A 389 15.57 5.88 16.38
CA ARG A 389 16.37 7.06 16.78
C ARG A 389 15.68 8.39 16.45
N VAL A 390 14.55 8.35 15.75
CA VAL A 390 13.82 9.55 15.27
C VAL A 390 12.46 9.69 15.99
N ILE A 391 12.07 8.70 16.81
CA ILE A 391 10.96 8.72 17.75
C ILE A 391 11.58 8.70 19.16
#